data_1bd6112ada5bf94e209a5522794ad8af
#
_entry.id   1bd6112ada5bf94e209a5522794ad8af
#
_cell.length_a   1.000
_cell.length_b   1.000
_cell.length_c   1.000
_cell.angle_alpha   90.00
_cell.angle_beta   90.00
_cell.angle_gamma   90.00
#
_symmetry.space_group_name_H-M   'P 1'
#
loop_
_entity.id
_entity.type
_entity.pdbx_description
1 polymer ?
#
loop_
_entity_poly.entity_id
_entity_poly.type
_entity_poly.pdbx_seq_one_letter_code
_entity_poly.pdbx_strand_id
1 'polypeptide(L)'
;MTHMNTASLIYIGIKGSVVALDRRTGTEVWRTALKGEFVNVALDGDTLFATARGEIFCLDARTGRIRWNNPLTGMGWGLCTIAGTNIAPMAQVYAQQQQQAATHHASAT
;
A
#
# COMPACT_ATOMS: atom_id res chain seq x y z
N MET A 1 16.55 -7.71 -22.69
CA MET A 1 16.37 -7.77 -21.24
C MET A 1 15.07 -7.12 -20.84
N THR A 2 14.32 -7.81 -20.10
CA THR A 2 13.02 -7.31 -19.67
C THR A 2 13.15 -6.51 -18.39
N HIS A 3 12.70 -5.29 -18.43
CA HIS A 3 12.54 -4.52 -17.22
C HIS A 3 11.21 -4.92 -16.58
N MET A 4 11.25 -5.18 -15.29
CA MET A 4 10.03 -5.44 -14.56
C MET A 4 9.24 -4.15 -14.49
N ASN A 5 8.10 -4.11 -15.18
CA ASN A 5 7.22 -2.97 -15.19
C ASN A 5 6.30 -3.05 -13.98
N THR A 6 6.14 -1.94 -13.24
CA THR A 6 5.25 -1.92 -12.08
C THR A 6 3.81 -2.26 -12.45
N ALA A 7 3.40 -1.99 -13.72
CA ALA A 7 2.07 -2.37 -14.18
C ALA A 7 1.86 -3.88 -14.25
N SER A 8 2.94 -4.67 -14.29
CA SER A 8 2.84 -6.14 -14.32
C SER A 8 2.89 -6.76 -12.93
N LEU A 9 2.99 -5.94 -11.90
CA LEU A 9 3.08 -6.40 -10.52
C LEU A 9 1.86 -5.96 -9.71
N ILE A 10 1.52 -6.76 -8.71
CA ILE A 10 0.65 -6.32 -7.63
C ILE A 10 1.44 -6.39 -6.33
N TYR A 11 1.05 -5.55 -5.39
CA TYR A 11 1.77 -5.40 -4.13
C TYR A 11 0.82 -5.68 -2.99
N ILE A 12 1.26 -6.48 -2.04
CA ILE A 12 0.47 -6.76 -0.84
C ILE A 12 1.29 -6.46 0.41
N GLY A 13 0.61 -5.94 1.43
CA GLY A 13 1.19 -5.80 2.76
C GLY A 13 0.61 -6.89 3.64
N ILE A 14 1.47 -7.71 4.21
CA ILE A 14 1.02 -8.83 5.01
C ILE A 14 2.08 -9.20 6.04
N LYS A 15 1.65 -9.38 7.28
CA LYS A 15 2.50 -9.88 8.38
C LYS A 15 3.85 -9.17 8.44
N GLY A 16 3.80 -7.85 8.45
CA GLY A 16 5.00 -7.04 8.58
C GLY A 16 5.89 -6.96 7.35
N SER A 17 5.42 -7.44 6.21
CA SER A 17 6.22 -7.47 4.99
C SER A 17 5.43 -6.88 3.83
N VAL A 18 6.17 -6.46 2.81
CA VAL A 18 5.62 -6.12 1.51
C VAL A 18 6.05 -7.20 0.53
N VAL A 19 5.10 -7.70 -0.25
CA VAL A 19 5.38 -8.74 -1.24
C VAL A 19 4.88 -8.27 -2.59
N ALA A 20 5.70 -8.38 -3.61
CA ALA A 20 5.31 -8.10 -4.99
C ALA A 20 5.11 -9.42 -5.71
N LEU A 21 3.96 -9.54 -6.37
CA LEU A 21 3.61 -10.72 -7.13
C LEU A 21 3.46 -10.36 -8.60
N ASP A 22 3.79 -11.31 -9.45
CA ASP A 22 3.45 -11.20 -10.87
C ASP A 22 1.93 -11.19 -10.99
N ARG A 23 1.40 -10.15 -11.62
CA ARG A 23 -0.06 -9.96 -11.72
C ARG A 23 -0.74 -11.12 -12.47
N ARG A 24 -0.06 -11.71 -13.44
CA ARG A 24 -0.65 -12.75 -14.27
C ARG A 24 -0.62 -14.13 -13.64
N THR A 25 0.44 -14.42 -12.88
CA THR A 25 0.68 -15.77 -12.40
C THR A 25 0.58 -15.92 -10.89
N GLY A 26 0.66 -14.79 -10.15
CA GLY A 26 0.74 -14.84 -8.70
C GLY A 26 2.10 -15.23 -8.16
N THR A 27 3.09 -15.38 -9.04
CA THR A 27 4.44 -15.75 -8.60
C THR A 27 5.10 -14.61 -7.85
N GLU A 28 5.72 -14.91 -6.73
CA GLU A 28 6.42 -13.90 -5.95
C GLU A 28 7.65 -13.41 -6.69
N VAL A 29 7.77 -12.08 -6.82
CA VAL A 29 8.90 -11.44 -7.50
C VAL A 29 9.91 -10.94 -6.49
N TRP A 30 9.45 -10.25 -5.45
CA TRP A 30 10.32 -9.82 -4.35
C TRP A 30 9.51 -9.69 -3.06
N ARG A 31 10.23 -9.69 -1.97
CA ARG A 31 9.66 -9.57 -0.63
C ARG A 31 10.58 -8.71 0.21
N THR A 32 10.01 -7.77 0.96
CA THR A 32 10.77 -6.89 1.85
C THR A 32 10.14 -6.92 3.23
N ALA A 33 10.92 -7.33 4.21
CA ALA A 33 10.46 -7.33 5.60
C ALA A 33 10.53 -5.91 6.15
N LEU A 34 9.45 -5.48 6.78
CA LEU A 34 9.38 -4.22 7.51
C LEU A 34 9.26 -4.50 9.00
N LYS A 35 8.04 -4.43 9.53
CA LYS A 35 7.79 -4.74 10.93
C LYS A 35 6.31 -4.82 11.21
N GLY A 36 5.96 -5.31 12.41
CA GLY A 36 4.57 -5.38 12.85
C GLY A 36 3.81 -6.45 12.11
N GLU A 37 2.49 -6.30 12.14
CA GLU A 37 1.56 -7.22 11.51
C GLU A 37 0.88 -6.57 10.31
N PHE A 38 0.36 -5.36 10.51
CA PHE A 38 -0.41 -4.67 9.50
C PHE A 38 0.49 -3.76 8.68
N VAL A 39 0.50 -3.96 7.38
CA VAL A 39 1.27 -3.15 6.45
C VAL A 39 0.30 -2.62 5.41
N ASN A 40 0.28 -1.31 5.25
CA ASN A 40 -0.53 -0.64 4.25
C ASN A 40 0.39 -0.14 3.14
N VAL A 41 -0.02 -0.29 1.89
CA VAL A 41 0.82 0.07 0.76
C VAL A 41 0.07 0.97 -0.21
N ALA A 42 0.81 1.85 -0.88
CA ALA A 42 0.29 2.72 -1.92
C ALA A 42 1.36 2.91 -2.99
N LEU A 43 0.95 2.75 -4.24
CA LEU A 43 1.85 2.81 -5.38
C LEU A 43 1.75 4.17 -6.07
N ASP A 44 2.90 4.76 -6.37
CA ASP A 44 3.01 5.97 -7.14
C ASP A 44 4.14 5.80 -8.17
N GLY A 45 3.78 5.46 -9.39
CA GLY A 45 4.74 5.18 -10.45
C GLY A 45 5.66 4.02 -10.08
N ASP A 46 6.95 4.31 -9.98
CA ASP A 46 7.96 3.32 -9.60
C ASP A 46 8.26 3.31 -8.11
N THR A 47 7.52 4.09 -7.34
CA THR A 47 7.72 4.23 -5.90
C THR A 47 6.57 3.58 -5.16
N LEU A 48 6.90 2.76 -4.18
CA LEU A 48 5.92 2.14 -3.31
C LEU A 48 6.10 2.70 -1.90
N PHE A 49 5.02 3.25 -1.35
CA PHE A 49 5.01 3.70 0.04
C PHE A 49 4.34 2.64 0.88
N ALA A 50 4.93 2.34 2.02
CA ALA A 50 4.39 1.36 2.95
C ALA A 50 4.42 1.91 4.36
N THR A 51 3.36 1.66 5.12
CA THR A 51 3.33 2.02 6.54
C THR A 51 3.22 0.77 7.37
N ALA A 52 3.99 0.73 8.46
CA ALA A 52 4.01 -0.38 9.39
C ALA A 52 4.34 0.16 10.77
N ARG A 53 3.50 -0.12 11.77
CA ARG A 53 3.67 0.34 13.15
C ARG A 53 3.89 1.85 13.24
N GLY A 54 3.13 2.63 12.45
CA GLY A 54 3.24 4.08 12.50
C GLY A 54 4.48 4.65 11.84
N GLU A 55 5.25 3.84 11.17
CA GLU A 55 6.44 4.27 10.42
C GLU A 55 6.16 4.16 8.94
N ILE A 56 6.67 5.12 8.15
CA ILE A 56 6.53 5.08 6.70
C ILE A 56 7.85 4.69 6.05
N PHE A 57 7.75 3.85 5.03
CA PHE A 57 8.87 3.36 4.23
C PHE A 57 8.63 3.71 2.77
N CYS A 58 9.69 4.14 2.10
CA CYS A 58 9.66 4.38 0.66
C CYS A 58 10.51 3.32 -0.01
N LEU A 59 9.89 2.54 -0.89
CA LEU A 59 10.57 1.43 -1.56
C LEU A 59 10.58 1.65 -3.07
N ASP A 60 11.59 1.09 -3.71
CA ASP A 60 11.59 0.93 -5.15
C ASP A 60 10.58 -0.16 -5.49
N ALA A 61 9.54 0.18 -6.25
CA ALA A 61 8.46 -0.76 -6.53
C ALA A 61 8.90 -1.94 -7.40
N ARG A 62 9.99 -1.79 -8.14
CA ARG A 62 10.48 -2.85 -9.03
C ARG A 62 11.34 -3.87 -8.30
N THR A 63 12.04 -3.46 -7.24
CA THR A 63 13.03 -4.32 -6.58
C THR A 63 12.72 -4.59 -5.12
N GLY A 64 11.88 -3.76 -4.49
CA GLY A 64 11.59 -3.86 -3.06
C GLY A 64 12.65 -3.21 -2.18
N ARG A 65 13.61 -2.52 -2.77
CA ARG A 65 14.68 -1.88 -1.99
C ARG A 65 14.13 -0.66 -1.26
N ILE A 66 14.41 -0.57 0.04
CA ILE A 66 14.03 0.58 0.85
C ILE A 66 14.95 1.74 0.49
N ARG A 67 14.36 2.84 0.06
CA ARG A 67 15.10 4.06 -0.26
C ARG A 67 15.28 4.94 0.96
N TRP A 68 14.22 5.07 1.75
CA TRP A 68 14.25 5.80 3.01
C TRP A 68 13.09 5.36 3.88
N ASN A 69 13.17 5.72 5.14
CA ASN A 69 12.08 5.49 6.08
C ASN A 69 12.01 6.66 7.06
N ASN A 70 10.83 6.83 7.65
CA ASN A 70 10.60 7.86 8.65
C ASN A 70 9.78 7.25 9.78
N PRO A 71 10.31 7.21 11.00
CA PRO A 71 9.60 6.61 12.13
C PRO A 71 8.43 7.46 12.63
N LEU A 72 8.25 8.69 12.13
CA LEU A 72 7.17 9.59 12.56
C LEU A 72 7.10 9.69 14.08
N THR A 73 8.22 10.08 14.66
CA THR A 73 8.41 10.11 16.12
C THR A 73 7.29 10.87 16.81
N GLY A 74 6.75 10.30 17.87
CA GLY A 74 5.70 10.92 18.67
C GLY A 74 4.29 10.65 18.21
N MET A 75 4.10 9.97 17.08
CA MET A 75 2.75 9.70 16.54
C MET A 75 2.17 8.38 17.04
N GLY A 76 2.97 7.54 17.66
CA GLY A 76 2.52 6.24 18.15
C GLY A 76 2.30 5.25 17.03
N TRP A 77 1.58 4.18 17.35
CA TRP A 77 1.29 3.11 16.39
C TRP A 77 -0.17 3.19 15.99
N GLY A 78 -0.44 3.03 14.73
CA GLY A 78 -1.80 3.03 14.24
C GLY A 78 -1.83 2.78 12.76
N LEU A 79 -3.03 2.70 12.23
CA LEU A 79 -3.22 2.61 10.79
C LEU A 79 -2.97 3.99 10.19
N CYS A 80 -2.29 3.99 9.06
CA CYS A 80 -1.99 5.21 8.34
C CYS A 80 -2.72 5.20 6.99
N THR A 81 -3.11 6.38 6.56
CA THR A 81 -3.57 6.57 5.18
C THR A 81 -2.51 7.38 4.45
N ILE A 82 -2.39 7.13 3.16
CA ILE A 82 -1.38 7.76 2.33
C ILE A 82 -2.09 8.48 1.19
N ALA A 83 -1.70 9.74 0.97
CA ALA A 83 -2.26 10.52 -0.11
C ALA A 83 -1.13 11.20 -0.87
N GLY A 84 -1.29 11.32 -2.16
CA GLY A 84 -0.34 11.99 -3.04
C GLY A 84 -1.01 12.28 -4.36
N THR A 85 -0.27 12.88 -5.28
CA THR A 85 -0.84 13.31 -6.56
C THR A 85 -1.41 12.13 -7.35
N ASN A 86 -0.74 10.99 -7.31
CA ASN A 86 -1.10 9.82 -8.12
C ASN A 86 -1.54 8.63 -7.26
N ILE A 87 -1.86 8.88 -6.00
CA ILE A 87 -2.24 7.83 -5.05
C ILE A 87 -3.69 8.05 -4.63
N ALA A 88 -4.50 6.98 -4.72
CA ALA A 88 -5.85 6.98 -4.16
C ALA A 88 -5.76 6.63 -2.67
N PRO A 89 -6.02 7.57 -1.76
CA PRO A 89 -5.89 7.28 -0.34
C PRO A 89 -6.98 6.33 0.15
N MET A 90 -6.62 5.51 1.12
CA MET A 90 -7.55 4.55 1.71
C MET A 90 -8.80 5.24 2.27
N ALA A 91 -8.64 6.44 2.80
CA ALA A 91 -9.77 7.20 3.33
C ALA A 91 -10.82 7.49 2.26
N GLN A 92 -10.40 7.77 1.03
CA GLN A 92 -11.35 7.97 -0.08
C GLN A 92 -12.09 6.69 -0.42
N VAL A 93 -11.40 5.56 -0.39
CA VAL A 93 -12.02 4.27 -0.65
C VAL A 93 -13.12 3.99 0.38
N TYR A 94 -12.81 4.19 1.66
CA TYR A 94 -13.81 4.02 2.71
C TYR A 94 -14.97 4.99 2.57
N ALA A 95 -14.69 6.25 2.25
CA ALA A 95 -15.73 7.24 2.07
C ALA A 95 -16.66 6.86 0.91
N GLN A 96 -16.10 6.38 -0.20
CA GLN A 96 -16.90 5.93 -1.33
C GLN A 96 -17.76 4.74 -0.97
N GLN A 97 -17.22 3.78 -0.24
CA GLN A 97 -17.98 2.61 0.21
C GLN A 97 -19.13 3.02 1.14
N GLN A 98 -18.85 3.93 2.05
CA GLN A 98 -19.90 4.44 2.95
C GLN A 98 -20.98 5.20 2.21
N GLN A 99 -20.61 6.00 1.22
CA GLN A 99 -21.58 6.72 0.41
C GLN A 99 -22.46 5.75 -0.39
N GLN A 100 -21.87 4.71 -0.95
CA GLN A 100 -22.62 3.70 -1.67
C GLN A 100 -23.59 2.96 -0.74
N ALA A 101 -23.14 2.62 0.46
CA ALA A 101 -23.97 1.96 1.44
C ALA A 101 -25.13 2.88 1.88
N ALA A 102 -24.83 4.16 2.13
CA ALA A 102 -25.85 5.13 2.55
C ALA A 102 -26.88 5.36 1.44
N THR A 103 -26.43 5.49 0.20
CA THR A 103 -27.32 5.67 -0.95
C THR A 103 -28.20 4.44 -1.14
N HIS A 104 -27.63 3.26 -1.05
CA HIS A 104 -28.38 2.01 -1.18
C HIS A 104 -29.41 1.89 -0.07
N HIS A 105 -29.03 2.20 1.16
CA HIS A 105 -29.92 2.15 2.31
C HIS A 105 -31.06 3.15 2.16
N ALA A 106 -30.76 4.37 1.73
CA ALA A 106 -31.77 5.39 1.51
C ALA A 106 -32.77 4.99 0.42
N SER A 107 -32.31 4.33 -0.63
CA SER A 107 -33.19 3.90 -1.71
C SER A 107 -34.08 2.73 -1.31
N ALA A 108 -33.70 1.99 -0.26
CA ALA A 108 -34.50 0.89 0.25
C ALA A 108 -35.66 1.35 1.14
N THR A 109 -35.65 2.61 1.53
CA THR A 109 -36.75 3.18 2.31
C THR A 109 -37.74 3.91 1.45
#